data_e1e68204c7494990d2bbb0f0a81031c2
#
_entry.id   e1e68204c7494990d2bbb0f0a81031c2
#
_cell.length_a   1.000
_cell.length_b   1.000
_cell.length_c   1.000
_cell.angle_alpha   90.00
_cell.angle_beta   90.00
_cell.angle_gamma   90.00
#
_symmetry.space_group_name_H-M   'P 1'
#
loop_
_entity.id
_entity.type
_entity.pdbx_description
1 polymer ?
#
loop_
_entity_poly.entity_id
_entity_poly.type
_entity_poly.pdbx_seq_one_letter_code
_entity_poly.pdbx_strand_id
1 'polypeptide(L)'
;MNNQTIDVIEKRDIDRIFFSITIISQQIFFNDGNGYIYKRNIDILIGCNINGVRKYITSVFDDEFTKTSDWYNLFLNFKSKGLKNAFFIITDNDNIVKAFKLAFTNAESFYYLFNNINKLSHYISFSYSNNMIGKIKNICSSKDINEFNFKKEEMRNDYVVFPFIIDILNDLFDNYIPYFKYPFVVRKHLLSIYFIRDIKKKLTFLSNSKSYFFNLNEFIELFIPTIQSFETKMYCGRKEWNEIITYLYEKDKELLLCELWAIICPSTKGVLLNEK
;
A
#
# COMPACT_ATOMS: atom_id res chain seq x y z
N MET A 1 8.15 12.96 -25.21
CA MET A 1 7.23 11.85 -24.89
C MET A 1 6.36 12.34 -23.74
N ASN A 2 5.05 12.48 -23.95
CA ASN A 2 4.16 12.97 -22.91
C ASN A 2 4.06 11.92 -21.81
N ASN A 3 4.40 12.30 -20.57
CA ASN A 3 4.20 11.48 -19.37
C ASN A 3 2.70 11.12 -19.28
N GLN A 4 2.34 9.94 -19.73
CA GLN A 4 0.99 9.42 -19.59
C GLN A 4 0.86 8.80 -18.19
N THR A 5 0.80 9.66 -17.18
CA THR A 5 0.20 9.29 -15.91
C THR A 5 -1.23 8.86 -16.22
N ILE A 6 -1.66 7.67 -15.78
CA ILE A 6 -3.06 7.28 -15.84
C ILE A 6 -3.79 8.13 -14.81
N ASP A 7 -4.03 9.37 -15.16
CA ASP A 7 -4.57 10.39 -14.27
C ASP A 7 -6.10 10.26 -14.25
N VAL A 8 -6.61 9.23 -13.56
CA VAL A 8 -8.03 9.20 -13.17
C VAL A 8 -8.33 10.31 -12.16
N ILE A 9 -7.29 10.89 -11.56
CA ILE A 9 -7.38 12.00 -10.59
C ILE A 9 -7.81 13.31 -11.26
N GLU A 10 -7.69 13.50 -12.58
CA GLU A 10 -8.13 14.75 -13.21
C GLU A 10 -9.60 15.08 -12.94
N LYS A 11 -10.40 14.09 -12.50
CA LYS A 11 -11.86 14.25 -12.28
C LYS A 11 -12.33 13.95 -10.85
N ARG A 12 -11.45 13.57 -9.90
CA ARG A 12 -11.85 13.22 -8.54
C ARG A 12 -11.11 14.06 -7.50
N ASP A 13 -11.84 14.52 -6.50
CA ASP A 13 -11.25 15.13 -5.32
C ASP A 13 -10.41 14.08 -4.56
N ILE A 14 -9.15 14.40 -4.31
CA ILE A 14 -8.30 13.59 -3.45
C ILE A 14 -8.70 13.81 -1.99
N ASP A 15 -8.70 12.74 -1.18
CA ASP A 15 -8.93 12.90 0.26
C ASP A 15 -7.80 13.74 0.90
N ARG A 16 -8.18 14.60 1.83
CA ARG A 16 -7.23 15.53 2.46
C ARG A 16 -6.20 14.85 3.35
N ILE A 17 -6.57 13.71 3.93
CA ILE A 17 -5.69 12.92 4.81
C ILE A 17 -5.83 11.44 4.51
N PHE A 18 -4.70 10.76 4.32
CA PHE A 18 -4.63 9.31 4.30
C PHE A 18 -3.95 8.75 5.55
N PHE A 19 -4.54 7.71 6.14
CA PHE A 19 -3.86 6.86 7.10
C PHE A 19 -2.63 6.22 6.46
N SER A 20 -2.82 5.59 5.28
CA SER A 20 -1.73 4.98 4.54
C SER A 20 -1.93 5.10 3.02
N ILE A 21 -0.82 5.14 2.29
CA ILE A 21 -0.78 4.94 0.84
C ILE A 21 0.00 3.64 0.60
N THR A 22 -0.64 2.69 -0.07
CA THR A 22 -0.01 1.42 -0.47
C THR A 22 0.32 1.47 -1.94
N ILE A 23 1.54 1.08 -2.31
CA ILE A 23 1.98 0.97 -3.69
C ILE A 23 2.14 -0.49 -4.05
N ILE A 24 1.48 -0.91 -5.11
CA ILE A 24 1.42 -2.29 -5.58
C ILE A 24 1.98 -2.33 -7.00
N SER A 25 3.13 -2.95 -7.17
CA SER A 25 3.73 -3.14 -8.50
C SER A 25 3.18 -4.40 -9.16
N GLN A 26 2.79 -4.28 -10.42
CA GLN A 26 2.28 -5.37 -11.25
C GLN A 26 2.86 -5.31 -12.65
N GLN A 27 3.29 -6.45 -13.18
CA GLN A 27 3.76 -6.58 -14.55
C GLN A 27 2.60 -6.81 -15.51
N ILE A 28 2.60 -6.08 -16.63
CA ILE A 28 1.57 -6.13 -17.67
C ILE A 28 2.24 -6.26 -19.02
N PHE A 29 1.62 -7.01 -19.93
CA PHE A 29 2.11 -7.24 -21.29
C PHE A 29 1.31 -6.43 -22.30
N PHE A 30 2.03 -5.79 -23.22
CA PHE A 30 1.48 -5.01 -24.31
C PHE A 30 1.98 -5.56 -25.65
N ASN A 31 1.16 -5.42 -26.71
CA ASN A 31 1.54 -5.70 -28.08
C ASN A 31 1.71 -4.37 -28.84
N ASP A 32 2.80 -4.20 -29.56
CA ASP A 32 3.11 -2.98 -30.32
C ASP A 32 2.33 -2.83 -31.65
N GLY A 33 1.44 -3.77 -31.94
CA GLY A 33 0.69 -3.83 -33.21
C GLY A 33 1.43 -4.53 -34.34
N ASN A 34 2.74 -4.81 -34.22
CA ASN A 34 3.57 -5.53 -35.17
C ASN A 34 3.80 -6.99 -34.76
N GLY A 35 3.14 -7.43 -33.68
CA GLY A 35 3.27 -8.79 -33.15
C GLY A 35 4.34 -8.91 -32.06
N TYR A 36 5.08 -7.84 -31.73
CA TYR A 36 6.05 -7.87 -30.65
C TYR A 36 5.35 -7.60 -29.31
N ILE A 37 5.53 -8.54 -28.36
CA ILE A 37 4.98 -8.43 -27.01
C ILE A 37 6.10 -7.93 -26.08
N TYR A 38 5.85 -6.81 -25.42
CA TYR A 38 6.74 -6.24 -24.41
C TYR A 38 6.03 -6.09 -23.06
N LYS A 39 6.81 -6.07 -21.99
CA LYS A 39 6.31 -5.93 -20.64
C LYS A 39 6.58 -4.52 -20.11
N ARG A 40 5.64 -4.00 -19.34
CA ARG A 40 5.81 -2.81 -18.49
C ARG A 40 5.34 -3.15 -17.09
N ASN A 41 5.99 -2.57 -16.09
CA ASN A 41 5.47 -2.61 -14.75
C ASN A 41 4.64 -1.35 -14.50
N ILE A 42 3.54 -1.55 -13.80
CA ILE A 42 2.67 -0.48 -13.35
C ILE A 42 2.67 -0.45 -11.83
N ASP A 43 2.89 0.74 -11.27
CA ASP A 43 2.76 1.00 -9.84
C ASP A 43 1.39 1.61 -9.57
N ILE A 44 0.60 0.91 -8.76
CA ILE A 44 -0.79 1.25 -8.42
C ILE A 44 -0.81 1.81 -7.02
N LEU A 45 -1.28 3.04 -6.86
CA LEU A 45 -1.37 3.73 -5.59
C LEU A 45 -2.80 3.67 -5.03
N ILE A 46 -2.92 3.11 -3.83
CA ILE A 46 -4.19 2.98 -3.12
C ILE A 46 -4.05 3.62 -1.75
N GLY A 47 -4.87 4.63 -1.49
CA GLY A 47 -4.95 5.32 -0.21
C GLY A 47 -6.00 4.69 0.70
N CYS A 48 -5.70 4.57 2.00
CA CYS A 48 -6.69 4.35 3.05
C CYS A 48 -6.89 5.67 3.78
N ASN A 49 -8.08 6.26 3.67
CA ASN A 49 -8.35 7.55 4.31
C ASN A 49 -8.62 7.42 5.82
N ILE A 50 -8.80 8.54 6.50
CA ILE A 50 -9.09 8.58 7.95
C ILE A 50 -10.43 7.94 8.35
N ASN A 51 -11.32 7.70 7.40
CA ASN A 51 -12.58 6.97 7.63
C ASN A 51 -12.43 5.45 7.44
N GLY A 52 -11.22 4.94 7.19
CA GLY A 52 -10.95 3.54 6.93
C GLY A 52 -11.36 3.07 5.53
N VAL A 53 -11.72 3.99 4.64
CA VAL A 53 -12.12 3.67 3.27
C VAL A 53 -10.90 3.67 2.37
N ARG A 54 -10.74 2.60 1.61
CA ARG A 54 -9.69 2.51 0.58
C ARG A 54 -10.17 3.09 -0.72
N LYS A 55 -9.31 3.89 -1.34
CA LYS A 55 -9.55 4.53 -2.62
C LYS A 55 -8.36 4.36 -3.55
N TYR A 56 -8.64 4.09 -4.80
CA TYR A 56 -7.64 4.21 -5.86
C TYR A 56 -7.25 5.68 -6.02
N ILE A 57 -5.94 5.95 -6.00
CA ILE A 57 -5.41 7.31 -6.17
C ILE A 57 -4.98 7.49 -7.63
N THR A 58 -3.97 6.73 -8.06
CA THR A 58 -3.44 6.78 -9.43
C THR A 58 -2.63 5.54 -9.76
N SER A 59 -2.21 5.42 -11.00
CA SER A 59 -1.22 4.45 -11.44
C SER A 59 -0.18 5.13 -12.33
N VAL A 60 1.05 4.66 -12.22
CA VAL A 60 2.19 5.15 -13.01
C VAL A 60 2.96 3.97 -13.57
N PHE A 61 3.61 4.15 -14.72
CA PHE A 61 4.54 3.15 -15.23
C PHE A 61 5.93 3.35 -14.61
N ASP A 62 6.58 2.28 -14.16
CA ASP A 62 7.85 2.34 -13.43
C ASP A 62 9.02 2.83 -14.30
N ASP A 63 8.98 2.58 -15.60
CA ASP A 63 9.95 3.08 -16.56
C ASP A 63 9.95 4.62 -16.71
N GLU A 64 8.86 5.29 -16.29
CA GLU A 64 8.73 6.76 -16.25
C GLU A 64 9.09 7.33 -14.87
N PHE A 65 9.04 6.50 -13.81
CA PHE A 65 9.24 6.90 -12.41
C PHE A 65 10.45 6.19 -11.78
N THR A 66 11.64 6.44 -12.32
CA THR A 66 12.87 5.75 -11.90
C THR A 66 13.61 6.46 -10.76
N LYS A 67 13.40 7.78 -10.59
CA LYS A 67 14.14 8.62 -9.65
C LYS A 67 13.27 9.07 -8.49
N THR A 68 13.91 9.36 -7.37
CA THR A 68 13.26 9.98 -6.20
C THR A 68 12.56 11.30 -6.57
N SER A 69 13.13 12.10 -7.49
CA SER A 69 12.54 13.36 -7.95
C SER A 69 11.18 13.18 -8.61
N ASP A 70 10.99 12.12 -9.40
CA ASP A 70 9.75 11.87 -10.14
C ASP A 70 8.61 11.55 -9.16
N TRP A 71 8.89 10.70 -8.18
CA TRP A 71 7.97 10.39 -7.09
C TRP A 71 7.68 11.60 -6.19
N TYR A 72 8.70 12.40 -5.91
CA TYR A 72 8.53 13.63 -5.13
C TYR A 72 7.58 14.60 -5.83
N ASN A 73 7.75 14.82 -7.13
CA ASN A 73 6.88 15.67 -7.93
C ASN A 73 5.44 15.13 -7.96
N LEU A 74 5.25 13.81 -8.05
CA LEU A 74 3.93 13.18 -7.94
C LEU A 74 3.26 13.49 -6.60
N PHE A 75 3.98 13.35 -5.48
CA PHE A 75 3.45 13.67 -4.16
C PHE A 75 3.17 15.17 -3.99
N LEU A 76 3.97 16.06 -4.57
CA LEU A 76 3.68 17.49 -4.61
C LEU A 76 2.41 17.79 -5.42
N ASN A 77 2.20 17.09 -6.53
CA ASN A 77 0.96 17.21 -7.29
C ASN A 77 -0.26 16.75 -6.44
N PHE A 78 -0.14 15.70 -5.64
CA PHE A 78 -1.22 15.34 -4.72
C PHE A 78 -1.48 16.44 -3.68
N LYS A 79 -0.44 17.09 -3.17
CA LYS A 79 -0.60 18.22 -2.25
C LYS A 79 -1.29 19.40 -2.92
N SER A 80 -0.96 19.73 -4.16
CA SER A 80 -1.61 20.81 -4.91
C SER A 80 -3.10 20.51 -5.19
N LYS A 81 -3.47 19.23 -5.27
CA LYS A 81 -4.87 18.76 -5.42
C LYS A 81 -5.61 18.60 -4.07
N GLY A 82 -5.00 19.01 -2.96
CA GLY A 82 -5.66 19.08 -1.65
C GLY A 82 -5.25 18.04 -0.61
N LEU A 83 -4.36 17.09 -0.94
CA LEU A 83 -3.81 16.17 0.06
C LEU A 83 -2.93 16.92 1.05
N LYS A 84 -3.35 17.00 2.30
CA LYS A 84 -2.59 17.68 3.36
C LYS A 84 -1.52 16.78 3.97
N ASN A 85 -1.89 15.54 4.28
CA ASN A 85 -0.98 14.58 4.89
C ASN A 85 -1.31 13.12 4.54
N ALA A 86 -0.27 12.28 4.63
CA ALA A 86 -0.40 10.84 4.65
C ALA A 86 0.60 10.29 5.67
N PHE A 87 0.12 9.50 6.65
CA PHE A 87 0.94 9.07 7.78
C PHE A 87 1.88 7.93 7.44
N PHE A 88 1.46 7.01 6.57
CA PHE A 88 2.25 5.83 6.23
C PHE A 88 2.33 5.61 4.72
N ILE A 89 3.52 5.21 4.24
CA ILE A 89 3.70 4.63 2.91
C ILE A 89 4.07 3.15 3.03
N ILE A 90 3.38 2.30 2.29
CA ILE A 90 3.65 0.86 2.24
C ILE A 90 4.25 0.53 0.88
N THR A 91 5.55 0.29 0.83
CA THR A 91 6.30 -0.01 -0.38
C THR A 91 7.64 -0.67 -0.03
N ASP A 92 8.26 -1.34 -0.97
CA ASP A 92 9.62 -1.86 -0.91
C ASP A 92 10.62 -1.06 -1.77
N ASN A 93 10.19 0.04 -2.36
CA ASN A 93 11.02 0.90 -3.20
C ASN A 93 11.57 2.09 -2.39
N ASP A 94 12.88 2.11 -2.18
CA ASP A 94 13.58 3.14 -1.41
C ASP A 94 13.45 4.55 -2.00
N ASN A 95 13.37 4.69 -3.34
CA ASN A 95 13.18 5.99 -3.98
C ASN A 95 11.83 6.59 -3.62
N ILE A 96 10.80 5.74 -3.56
CA ILE A 96 9.45 6.13 -3.15
C ILE A 96 9.46 6.54 -1.68
N VAL A 97 10.08 5.74 -0.81
CA VAL A 97 10.19 6.05 0.63
C VAL A 97 10.87 7.40 0.86
N LYS A 98 11.99 7.66 0.19
CA LYS A 98 12.72 8.95 0.28
C LYS A 98 11.85 10.11 -0.20
N ALA A 99 11.22 9.98 -1.35
CA ALA A 99 10.34 11.00 -1.92
C ALA A 99 9.15 11.31 -1.01
N PHE A 100 8.54 10.28 -0.45
CA PHE A 100 7.39 10.41 0.44
C PHE A 100 7.75 11.15 1.73
N LYS A 101 8.86 10.81 2.37
CA LYS A 101 9.35 11.48 3.58
C LYS A 101 9.73 12.94 3.33
N LEU A 102 10.21 13.27 2.13
CA LEU A 102 10.46 14.66 1.73
C LEU A 102 9.16 15.44 1.52
N ALA A 103 8.14 14.80 1.01
CA ALA A 103 6.85 15.45 0.76
C ALA A 103 6.00 15.61 2.04
N PHE A 104 6.07 14.63 2.97
CA PHE A 104 5.26 14.57 4.19
C PHE A 104 6.17 14.42 5.41
N THR A 105 6.34 15.49 6.19
CA THR A 105 7.36 15.60 7.25
C THR A 105 7.22 14.59 8.39
N ASN A 106 5.99 14.19 8.73
CA ASN A 106 5.70 13.23 9.81
C ASN A 106 5.38 11.82 9.27
N ALA A 107 5.71 11.57 8.01
CA ALA A 107 5.39 10.32 7.36
C ALA A 107 6.38 9.21 7.72
N GLU A 108 5.86 8.01 7.88
CA GLU A 108 6.63 6.81 8.16
C GLU A 108 6.47 5.80 7.02
N SER A 109 7.50 4.97 6.82
CA SER A 109 7.46 3.90 5.82
C SER A 109 7.21 2.56 6.49
N PHE A 110 6.42 1.72 5.83
CA PHE A 110 6.19 0.35 6.21
C PHE A 110 6.63 -0.56 5.07
N TYR A 111 7.48 -1.56 5.40
CA TYR A 111 8.02 -2.46 4.40
C TYR A 111 6.94 -3.41 3.85
N TYR A 112 6.93 -3.58 2.54
CA TYR A 112 5.97 -4.44 1.87
C TYR A 112 6.36 -5.92 1.96
N LEU A 113 5.88 -6.61 3.00
CA LEU A 113 6.25 -8.00 3.29
C LEU A 113 5.82 -9.02 2.23
N PHE A 114 4.86 -8.66 1.38
CA PHE A 114 4.29 -9.60 0.41
C PHE A 114 5.31 -10.09 -0.63
N ASN A 115 6.30 -9.29 -1.00
CA ASN A 115 7.31 -9.70 -1.97
C ASN A 115 8.21 -10.81 -1.42
N ASN A 116 8.56 -10.77 -0.12
CA ASN A 116 9.32 -11.84 0.51
C ASN A 116 8.48 -13.13 0.65
N ILE A 117 7.19 -12.99 0.95
CA ILE A 117 6.26 -14.12 0.97
C ILE A 117 6.12 -14.76 -0.42
N ASN A 118 6.05 -13.96 -1.48
CA ASN A 118 6.03 -14.48 -2.85
C ASN A 118 7.32 -15.20 -3.23
N LYS A 119 8.49 -14.67 -2.85
CA LYS A 119 9.76 -15.37 -3.06
C LYS A 119 9.72 -16.77 -2.44
N LEU A 120 9.23 -16.89 -1.21
CA LEU A 120 9.07 -18.19 -0.55
C LEU A 120 8.21 -19.17 -1.34
N SER A 121 7.12 -18.68 -1.96
CA SER A 121 6.19 -19.54 -2.71
C SER A 121 6.82 -20.18 -3.97
N HIS A 122 7.92 -19.64 -4.48
CA HIS A 122 8.64 -20.21 -5.63
C HIS A 122 9.51 -21.43 -5.24
N TYR A 123 9.83 -21.60 -3.96
CA TYR A 123 10.74 -22.64 -3.48
C TYR A 123 10.04 -23.80 -2.77
N ILE A 124 8.73 -23.67 -2.52
CA ILE A 124 7.94 -24.66 -1.78
C ILE A 124 6.66 -24.98 -2.53
N SER A 125 6.16 -26.21 -2.37
CA SER A 125 4.89 -26.61 -2.98
C SER A 125 3.73 -25.75 -2.48
N PHE A 126 2.66 -25.65 -3.26
CA PHE A 126 1.51 -24.79 -2.97
C PHE A 126 0.87 -25.05 -1.61
N SER A 127 0.76 -26.30 -1.19
CA SER A 127 0.19 -26.67 0.12
C SER A 127 1.06 -26.21 1.29
N TYR A 128 2.37 -26.38 1.19
CA TYR A 128 3.35 -25.90 2.17
C TYR A 128 3.42 -24.38 2.22
N SER A 129 3.32 -23.71 1.06
CA SER A 129 3.29 -22.27 0.94
C SER A 129 2.14 -21.64 1.72
N ASN A 130 0.92 -22.18 1.60
CA ASN A 130 -0.24 -21.67 2.33
C ASN A 130 -0.09 -21.82 3.86
N ASN A 131 0.44 -22.94 4.33
CA ASN A 131 0.70 -23.15 5.75
C ASN A 131 1.76 -22.16 6.27
N MET A 132 2.86 -22.00 5.54
CA MET A 132 3.92 -21.06 5.88
C MET A 132 3.42 -19.61 5.92
N ILE A 133 2.64 -19.18 4.94
CA ILE A 133 1.99 -17.86 4.93
C ILE A 133 1.11 -17.67 6.16
N GLY A 134 0.37 -18.71 6.55
CA GLY A 134 -0.44 -18.71 7.77
C GLY A 134 0.41 -18.51 9.04
N LYS A 135 1.53 -19.22 9.15
CA LYS A 135 2.49 -19.07 10.26
C LYS A 135 3.11 -17.68 10.29
N ILE A 136 3.60 -17.16 9.15
CA ILE A 136 4.14 -15.80 9.05
C ILE A 136 3.14 -14.76 9.55
N LYS A 137 1.87 -14.86 9.12
CA LYS A 137 0.81 -13.95 9.58
C LYS A 137 0.58 -14.04 11.08
N ASN A 138 0.56 -15.24 11.62
CA ASN A 138 0.39 -15.45 13.05
C ASN A 138 1.56 -14.81 13.84
N ILE A 139 2.79 -14.96 13.36
CA ILE A 139 3.98 -14.32 13.94
C ILE A 139 3.88 -12.81 13.88
N CYS A 140 3.60 -12.24 12.70
CA CYS A 140 3.43 -10.79 12.53
C CYS A 140 2.21 -10.22 13.30
N SER A 141 1.25 -11.05 13.67
CA SER A 141 0.09 -10.68 14.48
C SER A 141 0.33 -10.83 15.99
N SER A 142 1.56 -11.05 16.43
CA SER A 142 1.91 -11.10 17.85
C SER A 142 1.63 -9.77 18.53
N LYS A 143 1.18 -9.81 19.78
CA LYS A 143 0.82 -8.60 20.55
C LYS A 143 2.06 -7.77 20.87
N ASP A 144 3.14 -8.45 21.23
CA ASP A 144 4.41 -7.83 21.62
C ASP A 144 5.62 -8.55 21.00
N ILE A 145 6.79 -7.99 21.22
CA ILE A 145 8.05 -8.49 20.67
C ILE A 145 8.47 -9.84 21.28
N ASN A 146 8.08 -10.15 22.52
CA ASN A 146 8.44 -11.41 23.18
C ASN A 146 7.67 -12.58 22.54
N GLU A 147 6.35 -12.41 22.37
CA GLU A 147 5.51 -13.38 21.66
C GLU A 147 5.99 -13.57 20.21
N PHE A 148 6.37 -12.48 19.55
CA PHE A 148 6.92 -12.54 18.20
C PHE A 148 8.20 -13.35 18.13
N ASN A 149 9.17 -13.08 19.01
CA ASN A 149 10.46 -13.81 19.03
C ASN A 149 10.25 -15.29 19.35
N PHE A 150 9.36 -15.62 20.27
CA PHE A 150 9.04 -17.01 20.59
C PHE A 150 8.51 -17.75 19.35
N LYS A 151 7.50 -17.21 18.68
CA LYS A 151 6.91 -17.80 17.47
C LYS A 151 7.89 -17.83 16.29
N LYS A 152 8.79 -16.84 16.18
CA LYS A 152 9.87 -16.80 15.18
C LYS A 152 10.79 -18.00 15.36
N GLU A 153 11.22 -18.28 16.59
CA GLU A 153 12.10 -19.42 16.87
C GLU A 153 11.40 -20.76 16.65
N GLU A 154 10.12 -20.93 17.02
CA GLU A 154 9.36 -22.12 16.67
C GLU A 154 9.36 -22.36 15.15
N MET A 155 9.10 -21.31 14.36
CA MET A 155 9.09 -21.43 12.91
C MET A 155 10.48 -21.77 12.35
N ARG A 156 11.56 -21.22 12.89
CA ARG A 156 12.92 -21.57 12.47
C ARG A 156 13.24 -23.04 12.68
N ASN A 157 12.80 -23.61 13.81
CA ASN A 157 13.00 -25.03 14.11
C ASN A 157 12.23 -25.93 13.13
N ASP A 158 11.05 -25.53 12.69
CA ASP A 158 10.25 -26.27 11.69
C ASP A 158 10.94 -26.35 10.31
N TYR A 159 11.77 -25.35 9.97
CA TYR A 159 12.41 -25.22 8.65
C TYR A 159 13.94 -25.34 8.71
N VAL A 160 14.52 -25.86 9.81
CA VAL A 160 15.99 -25.97 10.01
C VAL A 160 16.72 -26.73 8.88
N VAL A 161 16.05 -27.67 8.23
CA VAL A 161 16.57 -28.43 7.10
C VAL A 161 16.62 -27.67 5.77
N PHE A 162 16.09 -26.46 5.74
CA PHE A 162 16.03 -25.60 4.55
C PHE A 162 16.72 -24.25 4.81
N PRO A 163 18.08 -24.16 4.84
CA PRO A 163 18.79 -22.93 5.22
C PRO A 163 18.35 -21.70 4.41
N PHE A 164 18.15 -21.87 3.11
CA PHE A 164 17.74 -20.78 2.22
C PHE A 164 16.36 -20.18 2.60
N ILE A 165 15.42 -21.03 3.06
CA ILE A 165 14.11 -20.56 3.55
C ILE A 165 14.30 -19.76 4.83
N ILE A 166 15.19 -20.22 5.73
CA ILE A 166 15.49 -19.52 6.98
C ILE A 166 16.07 -18.13 6.70
N ASP A 167 16.94 -17.97 5.72
CA ASP A 167 17.53 -16.68 5.35
C ASP A 167 16.43 -15.69 4.90
N ILE A 168 15.54 -16.13 4.02
CA ILE A 168 14.40 -15.29 3.59
C ILE A 168 13.47 -14.93 4.77
N LEU A 169 13.24 -15.88 5.68
CA LEU A 169 12.40 -15.64 6.87
C LEU A 169 13.09 -14.66 7.84
N ASN A 170 14.39 -14.77 8.02
CA ASN A 170 15.15 -13.83 8.86
C ASN A 170 15.06 -12.42 8.28
N ASP A 171 15.33 -12.24 6.99
CA ASP A 171 15.22 -10.94 6.32
C ASP A 171 13.80 -10.34 6.48
N LEU A 172 12.77 -11.17 6.31
CA LEU A 172 11.38 -10.76 6.47
C LEU A 172 11.10 -10.29 7.90
N PHE A 173 11.51 -11.07 8.90
CA PHE A 173 11.23 -10.78 10.29
C PHE A 173 12.04 -9.61 10.81
N ASP A 174 13.31 -9.48 10.42
CA ASP A 174 14.17 -8.37 10.82
C ASP A 174 13.65 -7.03 10.26
N ASN A 175 13.13 -7.03 9.04
CA ASN A 175 12.42 -5.88 8.47
C ASN A 175 11.09 -5.58 9.18
N TYR A 176 10.51 -6.55 9.91
CA TYR A 176 9.25 -6.36 10.63
C TYR A 176 9.42 -5.87 12.07
N ILE A 177 10.54 -6.19 12.73
CA ILE A 177 10.82 -5.81 14.13
C ILE A 177 10.62 -4.31 14.40
N PRO A 178 11.08 -3.37 13.54
CA PRO A 178 10.91 -1.93 13.79
C PRO A 178 9.45 -1.48 13.93
N TYR A 179 8.49 -2.29 13.49
CA TYR A 179 7.07 -1.94 13.55
C TYR A 179 6.41 -2.22 14.90
N PHE A 180 7.12 -2.91 15.82
CA PHE A 180 6.62 -3.10 17.20
C PHE A 180 6.53 -1.79 18.01
N LYS A 181 7.12 -0.70 17.52
CA LYS A 181 6.89 0.65 18.08
C LYS A 181 5.45 1.14 17.90
N TYR A 182 4.67 0.55 16.97
CA TYR A 182 3.28 0.93 16.75
C TYR A 182 2.32 0.04 17.55
N PRO A 183 1.15 0.57 17.97
CA PRO A 183 0.09 -0.24 18.55
C PRO A 183 -0.30 -1.41 17.64
N PHE A 184 -0.71 -2.52 18.25
CA PHE A 184 -1.08 -3.73 17.53
C PHE A 184 -2.11 -3.48 16.42
N VAL A 185 -3.13 -2.67 16.70
CA VAL A 185 -4.19 -2.32 15.76
C VAL A 185 -3.62 -1.62 14.51
N VAL A 186 -2.70 -0.67 14.69
CA VAL A 186 -2.02 0.04 13.59
C VAL A 186 -1.20 -0.93 12.75
N ARG A 187 -0.39 -1.80 13.39
CA ARG A 187 0.41 -2.81 12.70
C ARG A 187 -0.45 -3.77 11.87
N LYS A 188 -1.54 -4.27 12.46
CA LYS A 188 -2.50 -5.16 11.80
C LYS A 188 -3.05 -4.55 10.50
N HIS A 189 -3.34 -3.25 10.50
CA HIS A 189 -3.85 -2.54 9.32
C HIS A 189 -2.78 -2.30 8.27
N LEU A 190 -1.57 -1.92 8.68
CA LEU A 190 -0.45 -1.70 7.77
C LEU A 190 -0.01 -3.00 7.09
N LEU A 191 -0.11 -4.13 7.76
CA LEU A 191 0.20 -5.45 7.18
C LEU A 191 -0.65 -5.82 5.97
N SER A 192 -1.87 -5.38 5.88
CA SER A 192 -2.86 -5.48 4.76
C SER A 192 -2.65 -6.60 3.71
N ILE A 193 -2.00 -7.71 4.10
CA ILE A 193 -1.53 -8.77 3.19
C ILE A 193 -2.68 -9.36 2.36
N TYR A 194 -3.86 -9.51 2.96
CA TYR A 194 -5.02 -10.07 2.25
C TYR A 194 -5.54 -9.15 1.15
N PHE A 195 -5.64 -7.85 1.46
CA PHE A 195 -6.10 -6.85 0.51
C PHE A 195 -5.19 -6.78 -0.72
N ILE A 196 -3.89 -6.72 -0.50
CA ILE A 196 -2.90 -6.65 -1.58
C ILE A 196 -2.92 -7.94 -2.40
N ARG A 197 -3.02 -9.10 -1.75
CA ARG A 197 -3.15 -10.39 -2.44
C ARG A 197 -4.40 -10.44 -3.31
N ASP A 198 -5.54 -9.94 -2.82
CA ASP A 198 -6.80 -9.97 -3.56
C ASP A 198 -6.75 -9.04 -4.77
N ILE A 199 -6.13 -7.85 -4.64
CA ILE A 199 -5.86 -6.98 -5.78
C ILE A 199 -4.94 -7.68 -6.79
N LYS A 200 -3.80 -8.23 -6.35
CA LYS A 200 -2.87 -8.93 -7.26
C LYS A 200 -3.53 -10.10 -7.96
N LYS A 201 -4.36 -10.89 -7.28
CA LYS A 201 -5.12 -11.98 -7.91
C LYS A 201 -6.03 -11.47 -9.03
N LYS A 202 -6.78 -10.39 -8.81
CA LYS A 202 -7.65 -9.81 -9.85
C LYS A 202 -6.86 -9.22 -11.00
N LEU A 203 -5.73 -8.56 -10.73
CA LEU A 203 -4.84 -8.04 -11.77
C LEU A 203 -4.22 -9.17 -12.61
N THR A 204 -3.78 -10.24 -11.95
CA THR A 204 -3.27 -11.44 -12.62
C THR A 204 -4.37 -12.09 -13.47
N PHE A 205 -5.60 -12.16 -12.96
CA PHE A 205 -6.74 -12.66 -13.74
C PHE A 205 -7.01 -11.79 -14.97
N LEU A 206 -6.97 -10.46 -14.85
CA LEU A 206 -7.08 -9.56 -16.00
C LEU A 206 -5.96 -9.75 -17.02
N SER A 207 -4.72 -9.86 -16.54
CA SER A 207 -3.56 -10.11 -17.42
C SER A 207 -3.63 -11.48 -18.10
N ASN A 208 -4.21 -12.49 -17.43
CA ASN A 208 -4.34 -13.84 -17.98
C ASN A 208 -5.57 -13.99 -18.86
N SER A 209 -6.62 -13.18 -18.67
CA SER A 209 -7.81 -13.19 -19.53
C SER A 209 -7.52 -12.64 -20.93
N LYS A 210 -6.50 -11.76 -21.02
CA LYS A 210 -5.88 -11.31 -22.26
C LYS A 210 -4.39 -11.56 -22.17
N SER A 211 -3.81 -12.27 -23.14
CA SER A 211 -2.37 -12.53 -23.18
C SER A 211 -1.54 -11.24 -23.26
N TYR A 212 -2.14 -10.17 -23.79
CA TYR A 212 -1.56 -8.83 -23.90
C TYR A 212 -2.67 -7.78 -24.15
N PHE A 213 -2.33 -6.50 -23.95
CA PHE A 213 -3.15 -5.35 -24.33
C PHE A 213 -2.55 -4.65 -25.55
N PHE A 214 -3.35 -4.12 -26.45
CA PHE A 214 -2.86 -3.40 -27.62
C PHE A 214 -2.41 -1.97 -27.32
N ASN A 215 -3.02 -1.36 -26.31
CA ASN A 215 -2.69 -0.01 -25.90
C ASN A 215 -3.09 0.24 -24.43
N LEU A 216 -2.65 1.41 -23.94
CA LEU A 216 -2.91 1.83 -22.58
C LEU A 216 -4.41 2.04 -22.31
N ASN A 217 -5.16 2.57 -23.27
CA ASN A 217 -6.59 2.85 -23.06
C ASN A 217 -7.38 1.56 -22.84
N GLU A 218 -7.11 0.53 -23.62
CA GLU A 218 -7.71 -0.79 -23.45
C GLU A 218 -7.43 -1.37 -22.06
N PHE A 219 -6.20 -1.22 -21.57
CA PHE A 219 -5.84 -1.63 -20.21
C PHE A 219 -6.62 -0.81 -19.17
N ILE A 220 -6.67 0.52 -19.32
CA ILE A 220 -7.35 1.42 -18.39
C ILE A 220 -8.85 1.09 -18.28
N GLU A 221 -9.52 0.86 -19.41
CA GLU A 221 -10.95 0.55 -19.44
C GLU A 221 -11.31 -0.71 -18.65
N LEU A 222 -10.44 -1.71 -18.63
CA LEU A 222 -10.64 -2.94 -17.87
C LEU A 222 -10.12 -2.84 -16.43
N PHE A 223 -9.04 -2.10 -16.23
CA PHE A 223 -8.34 -1.99 -14.96
C PHE A 223 -9.11 -1.12 -13.95
N ILE A 224 -9.57 0.06 -14.36
CA ILE A 224 -10.21 1.03 -13.44
C ILE A 224 -11.44 0.44 -12.75
N PRO A 225 -12.44 -0.14 -13.45
CA PRO A 225 -13.60 -0.74 -12.81
C PRO A 225 -13.23 -1.85 -11.83
N THR A 226 -12.17 -2.61 -12.16
CA THR A 226 -11.66 -3.68 -11.28
C THR A 226 -11.13 -3.11 -9.98
N ILE A 227 -10.29 -2.06 -10.03
CA ILE A 227 -9.75 -1.44 -8.82
C ILE A 227 -10.83 -0.71 -8.02
N GLN A 228 -11.76 -0.03 -8.68
CA GLN A 228 -12.88 0.64 -8.04
C GLN A 228 -13.78 -0.32 -7.25
N SER A 229 -13.88 -1.57 -7.68
CA SER A 229 -14.60 -2.59 -6.92
C SER A 229 -14.03 -2.84 -5.49
N PHE A 230 -12.83 -2.37 -5.20
CA PHE A 230 -12.20 -2.44 -3.87
C PHE A 230 -12.37 -1.16 -3.04
N GLU A 231 -12.88 -0.06 -3.63
CA GLU A 231 -12.96 1.22 -2.96
C GLU A 231 -13.96 1.26 -1.79
N THR A 232 -14.99 0.43 -1.82
CA THR A 232 -16.16 0.53 -0.92
C THR A 232 -16.06 -0.27 0.38
N LYS A 233 -14.98 -0.99 0.63
CA LYS A 233 -14.90 -1.91 1.79
C LYS A 233 -14.16 -1.29 2.95
N MET A 234 -14.85 -0.92 4.03
CA MET A 234 -14.24 -0.75 5.35
C MET A 234 -13.62 -2.08 5.79
N TYR A 235 -12.35 -2.03 6.16
CA TYR A 235 -11.55 -3.26 6.40
C TYR A 235 -11.49 -3.70 7.85
N CYS A 236 -12.07 -2.92 8.78
CA CYS A 236 -12.09 -3.28 10.20
C CYS A 236 -13.37 -2.83 10.90
N GLY A 237 -13.62 -3.39 12.09
CA GLY A 237 -14.70 -2.96 12.95
C GLY A 237 -14.52 -1.51 13.38
N ARG A 238 -15.62 -0.81 13.59
CA ARG A 238 -15.63 0.61 14.04
C ARG A 238 -14.76 0.84 15.28
N LYS A 239 -14.72 -0.11 16.22
CA LYS A 239 -13.93 -0.02 17.44
C LYS A 239 -12.42 0.01 17.15
N GLU A 240 -11.92 -0.94 16.36
CA GLU A 240 -10.50 -0.99 15.96
C GLU A 240 -10.09 0.29 15.20
N TRP A 241 -10.98 0.81 14.34
CA TRP A 241 -10.69 2.02 13.60
C TRP A 241 -10.60 3.25 14.51
N ASN A 242 -11.44 3.35 15.53
CA ASN A 242 -11.35 4.43 16.51
C ASN A 242 -10.02 4.41 17.28
N GLU A 243 -9.48 3.24 17.61
CA GLU A 243 -8.15 3.12 18.23
C GLU A 243 -7.04 3.65 17.30
N ILE A 244 -7.14 3.38 15.99
CA ILE A 244 -6.21 3.93 14.99
C ILE A 244 -6.33 5.45 14.93
N ILE A 245 -7.53 6.01 14.88
CA ILE A 245 -7.75 7.46 14.87
C ILE A 245 -7.20 8.11 16.13
N THR A 246 -7.39 7.50 17.30
CA THR A 246 -6.82 7.99 18.57
C THR A 246 -5.29 8.06 18.47
N TYR A 247 -4.66 7.00 17.96
CA TYR A 247 -3.21 6.99 17.76
C TYR A 247 -2.72 8.08 16.80
N LEU A 248 -3.43 8.29 15.68
CA LEU A 248 -3.09 9.35 14.72
C LEU A 248 -3.29 10.74 15.32
N TYR A 249 -4.31 10.91 16.15
CA TYR A 249 -4.57 12.15 16.85
C TYR A 249 -3.44 12.52 17.84
N GLU A 250 -2.86 11.54 18.50
CA GLU A 250 -1.69 11.75 19.37
C GLU A 250 -0.45 12.17 18.55
N LYS A 251 -0.34 11.71 17.29
CA LYS A 251 0.76 12.08 16.39
C LYS A 251 0.64 13.46 15.77
N ASP A 252 -0.56 13.87 15.39
CA ASP A 252 -0.81 15.15 14.71
C ASP A 252 -2.19 15.71 15.10
N LYS A 253 -2.24 16.26 16.29
CA LYS A 253 -3.47 16.76 16.91
C LYS A 253 -4.11 17.90 16.11
N GLU A 254 -3.30 18.85 15.64
CA GLU A 254 -3.80 20.05 14.96
C GLU A 254 -4.46 19.69 13.62
N LEU A 255 -3.78 18.87 12.84
CA LEU A 255 -4.29 18.43 11.55
C LEU A 255 -5.59 17.66 11.67
N LEU A 256 -5.66 16.69 12.60
CA LEU A 256 -6.85 15.85 12.75
C LEU A 256 -8.02 16.59 13.38
N LEU A 257 -7.81 17.54 14.29
CA LEU A 257 -8.88 18.38 14.82
C LEU A 257 -9.56 19.18 13.72
N CYS A 258 -8.79 19.83 12.83
CA CYS A 258 -9.34 20.58 11.71
C CYS A 258 -10.22 19.72 10.79
N GLU A 259 -9.80 18.47 10.54
CA GLU A 259 -10.54 17.58 9.63
C GLU A 259 -11.74 16.91 10.30
N LEU A 260 -11.63 16.47 11.54
CA LEU A 260 -12.74 15.90 12.30
C LEU A 260 -13.81 16.98 12.58
N TRP A 261 -13.41 18.21 12.84
CA TRP A 261 -14.34 19.34 12.98
C TRP A 261 -15.09 19.63 11.69
N ALA A 262 -14.40 19.59 10.53
CA ALA A 262 -15.02 19.77 9.23
C ALA A 262 -16.02 18.66 8.86
N ILE A 263 -15.89 17.46 9.44
CA ILE A 263 -16.83 16.35 9.29
C ILE A 263 -18.04 16.53 10.21
N ILE A 264 -17.82 16.98 11.45
CA ILE A 264 -18.86 17.12 12.47
C ILE A 264 -19.69 18.38 12.23
N CYS A 265 -19.06 19.47 11.75
CA CYS A 265 -19.69 20.76 11.50
C CYS A 265 -19.52 21.24 10.05
N PRO A 266 -20.20 20.60 9.07
CA PRO A 266 -20.02 20.95 7.66
C PRO A 266 -20.42 22.39 7.29
N SER A 267 -21.25 23.04 8.12
CA SER A 267 -21.69 24.43 7.94
C SER A 267 -20.62 25.49 8.22
N THR A 268 -19.50 25.13 8.85
CA THR A 268 -18.40 26.07 9.19
C THR A 268 -17.23 26.04 8.21
N LYS A 269 -17.34 25.31 7.10
CA LYS A 269 -16.27 25.22 6.07
C LYS A 269 -15.82 26.57 5.48
N GLY A 270 -16.57 27.64 5.69
CA GLY A 270 -16.25 28.99 5.18
C GLY A 270 -15.60 29.95 6.19
N VAL A 271 -15.65 29.67 7.49
CA VAL A 271 -15.26 30.65 8.53
C VAL A 271 -13.79 30.49 8.96
N LEU A 272 -13.22 29.30 8.93
CA LEU A 272 -11.86 29.05 9.39
C LEU A 272 -10.74 29.29 8.35
N LEU A 273 -11.09 29.65 7.10
CA LEU A 273 -10.10 29.92 6.03
C LEU A 273 -9.75 31.39 5.88
N ASN A 274 -10.34 32.30 6.65
CA ASN A 274 -10.13 33.75 6.54
C ASN A 274 -9.31 34.39 7.68
N GLU A 275 -8.78 33.58 8.60
CA GLU A 275 -7.85 34.08 9.62
C GLU A 275 -6.46 33.46 9.42
N LYS A 276 -5.76 33.93 8.37
CA LYS A 276 -4.28 34.09 8.36
C LYS A 276 -3.86 34.91 7.16
#